data_316db119b7c5376a47a13ce6bab889f5
#
_entry.id   316db119b7c5376a47a13ce6bab889f5
#
_cell.length_a   1.000
_cell.length_b   1.000
_cell.length_c   1.000
_cell.angle_alpha   90.00
_cell.angle_beta   90.00
_cell.angle_gamma   90.00
#
_symmetry.space_group_name_H-M   'P 1'
#
loop_
_entity.id
_entity.type
_entity.pdbx_description
1 polymer ?
#
loop_
_entity_poly.entity_id
_entity_poly.type
_entity_poly.pdbx_seq_one_letter_code
_entity_poly.pdbx_strand_id
1 'polypeptide(L)'
;MSNKLMHKILLTFGIWISMSALTGCSLLPVEEEELAPPLVEPVKETLNVFEAKRAAIVKQISGVATFASDKTDYLYYKTAAGKLLSLNVKLGDKVSSGDVVAVTDTGELETKIRVQEIAIEKAKISLVQEIADKGADDPSVQLKKLDMESAQIQLNSLQKQLENSKLVASVDGIVTFVDSIEPGDEVAAYKQVVTLADPKQMKLIYTASSQNDLAGVEINMDVTVKIKDKTYPGKVVQTPMTAAPSDNKVVQDKNNKSLVIDVEGLPDDVTIGSQADITIVTESRDHVIVIPRAGLRSYMGRDYVQVLEGESRKEIDVEKGIVAATEVEIRKGVSEGQKIILAN
;
A
#
# COMPACT_ATOMS: atom_id res chain seq x y z
N MET A 1 -104.04 -70.80 -25.92
CA MET A 1 -102.94 -70.58 -26.94
C MET A 1 -102.23 -69.31 -26.66
N SER A 2 -101.47 -69.09 -25.57
CA SER A 2 -100.80 -67.80 -25.35
C SER A 2 -99.38 -67.86 -24.71
N ASN A 3 -99.05 -68.96 -23.91
CA ASN A 3 -97.76 -68.97 -23.16
C ASN A 3 -96.52 -69.40 -23.98
N LYS A 4 -96.66 -70.13 -25.09
CA LYS A 4 -95.52 -70.60 -25.91
C LYS A 4 -94.94 -69.52 -26.84
N LEU A 5 -95.74 -68.48 -27.22
CA LEU A 5 -95.32 -67.41 -28.09
C LEU A 5 -94.46 -66.36 -27.25
N MET A 6 -94.90 -66.15 -26.01
CA MET A 6 -94.22 -65.17 -25.13
C MET A 6 -92.82 -65.63 -24.68
N HIS A 7 -92.67 -66.95 -24.47
CA HIS A 7 -91.33 -67.53 -24.12
C HIS A 7 -90.35 -67.54 -25.30
N LYS A 8 -90.84 -67.67 -26.54
CA LYS A 8 -90.00 -67.57 -27.75
C LYS A 8 -89.56 -66.14 -27.99
N ILE A 9 -90.41 -65.13 -27.76
CA ILE A 9 -90.08 -63.72 -27.89
C ILE A 9 -89.08 -63.26 -26.80
N LEU A 10 -89.23 -63.77 -25.53
CA LEU A 10 -88.26 -63.43 -24.46
C LEU A 10 -86.90 -64.10 -24.69
N LEU A 11 -86.85 -65.34 -25.24
CA LEU A 11 -85.55 -65.98 -25.53
C LEU A 11 -84.83 -65.38 -26.71
N THR A 12 -85.52 -64.88 -27.74
CA THR A 12 -84.92 -64.21 -28.87
C THR A 12 -84.44 -62.77 -28.53
N PHE A 13 -85.16 -62.13 -27.56
CA PHE A 13 -84.74 -60.80 -27.07
C PHE A 13 -83.52 -60.89 -26.11
N GLY A 14 -83.42 -61.97 -25.31
CA GLY A 14 -82.27 -62.26 -24.46
C GLY A 14 -80.98 -62.58 -25.24
N ILE A 15 -81.11 -63.31 -26.37
CA ILE A 15 -79.97 -63.58 -27.27
C ILE A 15 -79.47 -62.33 -28.02
N TRP A 16 -80.37 -61.40 -28.35
CA TRP A 16 -79.97 -60.16 -29.04
C TRP A 16 -79.28 -59.19 -28.09
N ILE A 17 -79.65 -59.13 -26.82
CA ILE A 17 -78.97 -58.28 -25.81
C ILE A 17 -77.60 -58.86 -25.40
N SER A 18 -77.44 -60.20 -25.42
CA SER A 18 -76.12 -60.77 -25.13
C SER A 18 -75.11 -60.67 -26.26
N MET A 19 -75.58 -60.46 -27.51
CA MET A 19 -74.72 -60.37 -28.69
C MET A 19 -74.27 -58.87 -28.94
N SER A 20 -74.91 -57.86 -28.33
CA SER A 20 -74.47 -56.43 -28.37
C SER A 20 -73.45 -56.11 -27.30
N ALA A 21 -73.15 -57.00 -26.34
CA ALA A 21 -72.12 -56.75 -25.30
C ALA A 21 -70.68 -57.13 -25.72
N LEU A 22 -70.49 -57.71 -26.91
CA LEU A 22 -69.18 -58.17 -27.38
C LEU A 22 -68.51 -57.19 -28.39
N THR A 23 -69.15 -56.09 -28.76
CA THR A 23 -68.57 -55.14 -29.72
C THR A 23 -68.06 -53.84 -29.07
N GLY A 24 -67.90 -53.78 -27.73
CA GLY A 24 -67.53 -52.62 -26.96
C GLY A 24 -66.03 -52.39 -26.70
N CYS A 25 -65.15 -53.21 -27.28
CA CYS A 25 -63.70 -53.10 -26.94
C CYS A 25 -62.79 -52.48 -28.02
N SER A 26 -63.28 -51.73 -28.97
CA SER A 26 -62.45 -51.08 -30.01
C SER A 26 -62.45 -49.53 -29.99
N LEU A 27 -62.93 -48.97 -28.87
CA LEU A 27 -62.96 -47.47 -28.70
C LEU A 27 -62.04 -46.99 -27.59
N LEU A 28 -61.08 -47.81 -27.12
CA LEU A 28 -59.97 -47.27 -26.31
C LEU A 28 -58.93 -46.70 -27.29
N PRO A 29 -58.51 -45.42 -27.15
CA PRO A 29 -57.39 -44.91 -27.93
C PRO A 29 -56.22 -45.86 -27.72
N VAL A 30 -55.62 -46.33 -28.79
CA VAL A 30 -54.31 -46.97 -28.78
C VAL A 30 -53.36 -45.91 -28.20
N GLU A 31 -52.87 -46.12 -27.02
CA GLU A 31 -51.79 -45.31 -26.48
C GLU A 31 -50.65 -45.49 -27.47
N GLU A 32 -50.35 -44.42 -28.24
CA GLU A 32 -49.12 -44.39 -29.00
C GLU A 32 -48.00 -44.61 -28.00
N GLU A 33 -47.23 -45.69 -28.14
CA GLU A 33 -45.98 -45.84 -27.40
C GLU A 33 -45.21 -44.54 -27.57
N GLU A 34 -45.14 -43.75 -26.51
CA GLU A 34 -44.23 -42.60 -26.47
C GLU A 34 -42.87 -43.14 -26.92
N LEU A 35 -42.48 -42.69 -28.11
CA LEU A 35 -41.14 -42.96 -28.62
C LEU A 35 -40.18 -42.59 -27.48
N ALA A 36 -39.48 -43.57 -26.93
CA ALA A 36 -38.45 -43.30 -25.92
C ALA A 36 -37.62 -42.09 -26.38
N PRO A 37 -37.44 -41.06 -25.54
CA PRO A 37 -36.71 -39.89 -25.94
C PRO A 37 -35.42 -40.33 -26.59
N PRO A 38 -35.00 -39.74 -27.71
CA PRO A 38 -33.79 -40.13 -28.41
C PRO A 38 -32.68 -40.15 -27.37
N LEU A 39 -31.93 -41.24 -27.26
CA LEU A 39 -30.71 -41.31 -26.47
C LEU A 39 -29.78 -40.22 -26.98
N VAL A 40 -29.87 -39.06 -26.35
CA VAL A 40 -28.91 -37.96 -26.60
C VAL A 40 -27.58 -38.51 -26.06
N GLU A 41 -26.65 -38.78 -26.94
CA GLU A 41 -25.29 -39.08 -26.52
C GLU A 41 -24.83 -38.02 -25.54
N PRO A 42 -24.36 -38.36 -24.32
CA PRO A 42 -23.93 -37.34 -23.36
C PRO A 42 -22.86 -36.51 -24.02
N VAL A 43 -23.07 -35.19 -24.03
CA VAL A 43 -22.10 -34.24 -24.52
C VAL A 43 -20.80 -34.51 -23.78
N LYS A 44 -19.75 -34.94 -24.48
CA LYS A 44 -18.44 -35.16 -23.88
C LYS A 44 -17.96 -33.78 -23.38
N GLU A 45 -18.02 -33.61 -22.06
CA GLU A 45 -17.42 -32.41 -21.44
C GLU A 45 -15.93 -32.40 -21.78
N THR A 46 -15.50 -31.35 -22.48
CA THR A 46 -14.09 -31.10 -22.73
C THR A 46 -13.45 -30.64 -21.41
N LEU A 47 -12.78 -31.56 -20.73
CA LEU A 47 -12.07 -31.25 -19.50
C LEU A 47 -10.77 -30.52 -19.82
N ASN A 48 -10.54 -29.40 -19.15
CA ASN A 48 -9.24 -28.75 -19.18
C ASN A 48 -8.32 -29.52 -18.22
N VAL A 49 -7.29 -30.18 -18.76
CA VAL A 49 -6.37 -31.01 -17.98
C VAL A 49 -4.94 -30.50 -18.10
N PHE A 50 -4.19 -30.63 -17.02
CA PHE A 50 -2.78 -30.33 -16.93
C PHE A 50 -2.02 -31.56 -16.47
N GLU A 51 -0.92 -31.89 -17.15
CA GLU A 51 -0.05 -32.98 -16.75
C GLU A 51 0.95 -32.50 -15.69
N ALA A 52 0.89 -33.10 -14.50
CA ALA A 52 1.77 -32.76 -13.39
C ALA A 52 3.24 -33.05 -13.78
N LYS A 53 4.10 -32.04 -13.63
CA LYS A 53 5.51 -32.12 -14.00
C LYS A 53 6.42 -31.66 -12.88
N ARG A 54 7.67 -32.10 -12.92
CA ARG A 54 8.70 -31.51 -12.05
C ARG A 54 9.22 -30.22 -12.65
N ALA A 55 9.20 -29.16 -11.86
CA ALA A 55 9.71 -27.84 -12.24
C ALA A 55 10.25 -27.12 -11.00
N ALA A 56 10.91 -25.99 -11.24
CA ALA A 56 11.18 -25.04 -10.19
C ALA A 56 9.90 -24.24 -9.87
N ILE A 57 9.65 -24.01 -8.59
CA ILE A 57 8.58 -23.12 -8.13
C ILE A 57 9.19 -21.96 -7.36
N VAL A 58 8.75 -20.74 -7.67
CA VAL A 58 9.22 -19.52 -7.05
C VAL A 58 8.03 -18.74 -6.53
N LYS A 59 8.03 -18.46 -5.23
CA LYS A 59 7.11 -17.53 -4.61
C LYS A 59 7.80 -16.18 -4.50
N GLN A 60 7.22 -15.18 -5.09
CA GLN A 60 7.78 -13.84 -5.13
C GLN A 60 6.73 -12.78 -4.85
N ILE A 61 7.18 -11.67 -4.33
CA ILE A 61 6.41 -10.43 -4.19
C ILE A 61 6.87 -9.49 -5.29
N SER A 62 5.96 -8.96 -6.07
CA SER A 62 6.25 -7.99 -7.12
C SER A 62 5.30 -6.80 -6.99
N GLY A 63 5.79 -5.62 -7.31
CA GLY A 63 4.97 -4.41 -7.27
C GLY A 63 5.77 -3.17 -7.62
N VAL A 64 5.08 -2.03 -7.60
CA VAL A 64 5.67 -0.71 -7.85
C VAL A 64 6.04 -0.08 -6.52
N ALA A 65 7.29 0.33 -6.38
CA ALA A 65 7.82 1.06 -5.23
C ALA A 65 8.20 2.48 -5.64
N THR A 66 8.26 3.39 -4.67
CA THR A 66 8.53 4.80 -4.90
C THR A 66 9.80 5.23 -4.17
N PHE A 67 10.68 5.96 -4.85
CA PHE A 67 11.85 6.56 -4.23
C PHE A 67 11.46 7.69 -3.30
N ALA A 68 11.90 7.61 -2.06
CA ALA A 68 11.75 8.64 -1.05
C ALA A 68 13.09 8.89 -0.36
N SER A 69 13.28 10.08 0.19
CA SER A 69 14.46 10.35 1.01
C SER A 69 14.34 9.66 2.35
N ASP A 70 15.43 9.04 2.80
CA ASP A 70 15.58 8.52 4.15
C ASP A 70 15.72 9.66 5.18
N LYS A 71 16.20 10.82 4.72
CA LYS A 71 16.39 12.01 5.54
C LYS A 71 15.49 13.14 5.07
N THR A 72 14.44 13.36 5.85
CA THR A 72 13.45 14.42 5.59
C THR A 72 13.49 15.43 6.72
N ASP A 73 13.56 16.73 6.37
CA ASP A 73 13.52 17.83 7.31
C ASP A 73 12.20 18.60 7.18
N TYR A 74 11.48 18.72 8.31
CA TYR A 74 10.20 19.41 8.39
C TYR A 74 10.41 20.80 8.94
N LEU A 75 10.28 21.79 8.09
CA LEU A 75 10.46 23.19 8.45
C LEU A 75 9.13 23.79 8.94
N TYR A 76 9.17 24.31 10.15
CA TYR A 76 8.04 24.97 10.82
C TYR A 76 8.53 26.04 11.77
N TYR A 77 7.70 27.02 12.05
CA TYR A 77 7.99 28.02 13.08
C TYR A 77 7.70 27.44 14.48
N LYS A 78 8.64 27.59 15.41
CA LYS A 78 8.52 27.08 16.79
C LYS A 78 7.59 27.92 17.67
N THR A 79 7.29 29.14 17.25
CA THR A 79 6.39 30.07 17.91
C THR A 79 5.40 30.61 16.88
N ALA A 80 4.27 31.16 17.32
CA ALA A 80 3.41 31.90 16.41
C ALA A 80 4.19 33.05 15.81
N ALA A 81 4.37 33.03 14.49
CA ALA A 81 5.30 33.96 13.82
C ALA A 81 4.61 35.17 13.18
N GLY A 82 3.31 35.35 13.45
CA GLY A 82 2.52 36.40 12.82
C GLY A 82 2.08 36.08 11.41
N LYS A 83 2.02 37.04 10.52
CA LYS A 83 1.60 36.89 9.13
C LYS A 83 2.74 36.51 8.23
N LEU A 84 2.51 35.63 7.28
CA LEU A 84 3.48 35.31 6.23
C LEU A 84 3.72 36.56 5.36
N LEU A 85 4.97 36.94 5.18
CA LEU A 85 5.39 38.02 4.26
C LEU A 85 5.69 37.45 2.88
N SER A 86 6.49 36.37 2.83
CA SER A 86 6.87 35.70 1.59
C SER A 86 7.16 34.22 1.80
N LEU A 87 6.87 33.43 0.76
CA LEU A 87 7.29 32.05 0.61
C LEU A 87 8.18 31.99 -0.63
N ASN A 88 9.47 31.70 -0.43
CA ASN A 88 10.52 31.91 -1.46
C ASN A 88 10.83 30.61 -2.24
N VAL A 89 10.12 29.52 -1.96
CA VAL A 89 10.38 28.21 -2.59
C VAL A 89 9.08 27.60 -3.11
N LYS A 90 9.24 26.73 -4.10
CA LYS A 90 8.16 25.93 -4.70
C LYS A 90 8.50 24.44 -4.62
N LEU A 91 7.49 23.61 -4.79
CA LEU A 91 7.66 22.16 -4.89
C LEU A 91 8.67 21.82 -6.00
N GLY A 92 9.67 21.00 -5.68
CA GLY A 92 10.73 20.58 -6.59
C GLY A 92 11.97 21.47 -6.62
N ASP A 93 11.96 22.64 -5.97
CA ASP A 93 13.13 23.52 -5.91
C ASP A 93 14.28 22.87 -5.12
N LYS A 94 15.51 23.15 -5.55
CA LYS A 94 16.72 22.79 -4.82
C LYS A 94 17.10 23.94 -3.89
N VAL A 95 17.36 23.62 -2.63
CA VAL A 95 17.78 24.58 -1.61
C VAL A 95 19.07 24.11 -0.95
N SER A 96 19.87 25.06 -0.52
CA SER A 96 21.09 24.82 0.28
C SER A 96 20.84 25.15 1.74
N SER A 97 21.58 24.49 2.63
CA SER A 97 21.56 24.84 4.05
C SER A 97 21.87 26.32 4.24
N GLY A 98 21.03 27.05 4.99
CA GLY A 98 21.11 28.49 5.18
C GLY A 98 20.19 29.32 4.28
N ASP A 99 19.59 28.74 3.24
CA ASP A 99 18.66 29.47 2.37
C ASP A 99 17.36 29.80 3.13
N VAL A 100 16.88 31.05 2.93
CA VAL A 100 15.62 31.50 3.54
C VAL A 100 14.44 31.04 2.70
N VAL A 101 13.68 30.09 3.21
CA VAL A 101 12.53 29.46 2.50
C VAL A 101 11.21 30.22 2.73
N ALA A 102 11.05 30.86 3.89
CA ALA A 102 9.89 31.68 4.17
C ALA A 102 10.26 32.82 5.14
N VAL A 103 9.52 33.91 5.08
CA VAL A 103 9.69 35.08 5.97
C VAL A 103 8.34 35.52 6.46
N THR A 104 8.24 35.81 7.75
CA THR A 104 7.03 36.43 8.33
C THR A 104 7.20 37.91 8.48
N ASP A 105 6.10 38.64 8.52
CA ASP A 105 6.09 40.09 8.71
C ASP A 105 6.67 40.45 10.08
N THR A 106 7.72 41.23 10.05
CA THR A 106 8.43 41.70 11.25
C THR A 106 7.92 43.06 11.76
N GLY A 107 7.03 43.71 11.00
CA GLY A 107 6.50 45.03 11.33
C GLY A 107 7.63 46.04 11.57
N GLU A 108 7.65 46.61 12.76
CA GLU A 108 8.64 47.62 13.16
C GLU A 108 9.89 47.03 13.85
N LEU A 109 10.10 45.71 13.78
CA LEU A 109 11.15 45.03 14.54
C LEU A 109 12.56 45.54 14.20
N GLU A 110 12.84 45.75 12.92
CA GLU A 110 14.14 46.31 12.49
C GLU A 110 14.37 47.72 13.04
N THR A 111 13.30 48.54 13.06
CA THR A 111 13.35 49.87 13.69
C THR A 111 13.62 49.80 15.18
N LYS A 112 12.97 48.84 15.88
CA LYS A 112 13.20 48.60 17.32
C LYS A 112 14.64 48.15 17.60
N ILE A 113 15.17 47.28 16.78
CA ILE A 113 16.60 46.87 16.85
C ILE A 113 17.50 48.08 16.73
N ARG A 114 17.26 48.91 15.71
CA ARG A 114 18.08 50.13 15.51
C ARG A 114 18.01 51.10 16.66
N VAL A 115 16.83 51.34 17.22
CA VAL A 115 16.63 52.17 18.43
C VAL A 115 17.40 51.59 19.62
N GLN A 116 17.37 50.27 19.78
CA GLN A 116 18.06 49.60 20.89
C GLN A 116 19.60 49.65 20.71
N GLU A 117 20.11 49.50 19.50
CA GLU A 117 21.55 49.71 19.22
C GLU A 117 22.01 51.12 19.62
N ILE A 118 21.21 52.16 19.28
CA ILE A 118 21.49 53.53 19.69
C ILE A 118 21.42 53.68 21.23
N ALA A 119 20.51 52.99 21.89
CA ALA A 119 20.41 53.02 23.35
C ALA A 119 21.66 52.42 24.02
N ILE A 120 22.21 51.32 23.47
CA ILE A 120 23.45 50.69 23.94
C ILE A 120 24.63 51.67 23.72
N GLU A 121 24.72 52.30 22.58
CA GLU A 121 25.82 53.27 22.33
C GLU A 121 25.77 54.43 23.30
N LYS A 122 24.58 55.00 23.60
CA LYS A 122 24.41 56.01 24.63
C LYS A 122 24.77 55.52 26.04
N ALA A 123 24.37 54.28 26.39
CA ALA A 123 24.72 53.69 27.67
C ALA A 123 26.25 53.51 27.81
N LYS A 124 26.93 53.10 26.73
CA LYS A 124 28.37 52.95 26.66
C LYS A 124 29.12 54.25 26.86
N ILE A 125 28.66 55.33 26.17
CA ILE A 125 29.23 56.66 26.35
C ILE A 125 29.04 57.12 27.80
N SER A 126 27.83 56.94 28.37
CA SER A 126 27.53 57.31 29.76
C SER A 126 28.41 56.55 30.78
N LEU A 127 28.66 55.26 30.50
CA LEU A 127 29.53 54.42 31.32
C LEU A 127 30.99 54.93 31.32
N VAL A 128 31.49 55.29 30.10
CA VAL A 128 32.86 55.83 29.94
C VAL A 128 33.03 57.14 30.71
N GLN A 129 32.03 58.06 30.61
CA GLN A 129 32.02 59.29 31.36
C GLN A 129 32.02 59.08 32.86
N GLU A 130 31.16 58.15 33.40
CA GLU A 130 31.08 57.91 34.80
C GLU A 130 32.39 57.28 35.37
N ILE A 131 33.06 56.46 34.58
CA ILE A 131 34.37 55.90 34.93
C ILE A 131 35.43 57.04 35.00
N ALA A 132 35.38 57.97 34.05
CA ALA A 132 36.31 59.08 34.02
C ALA A 132 36.13 60.06 35.22
N ASP A 133 34.89 60.29 35.61
CA ASP A 133 34.51 61.21 36.66
C ASP A 133 34.72 60.65 38.07
N LYS A 134 34.45 59.36 38.28
CA LYS A 134 34.38 58.76 39.65
C LYS A 134 35.35 57.59 39.89
N GLY A 135 35.97 57.10 38.83
CA GLY A 135 36.81 55.91 38.88
C GLY A 135 36.03 54.60 38.71
N ALA A 136 36.74 53.53 38.27
CA ALA A 136 36.14 52.25 37.87
C ALA A 136 35.46 51.48 39.01
N ASP A 137 35.81 51.70 40.26
CA ASP A 137 35.31 50.96 41.42
C ASP A 137 34.14 51.64 42.13
N ASP A 138 33.68 52.81 41.62
CA ASP A 138 32.54 53.50 42.19
C ASP A 138 31.21 52.70 41.97
N PRO A 139 30.34 52.60 42.99
CA PRO A 139 29.05 51.88 42.85
C PRO A 139 28.15 52.39 41.70
N SER A 140 28.23 53.69 41.34
CA SER A 140 27.48 54.28 40.22
C SER A 140 27.96 53.70 38.88
N VAL A 141 29.25 53.37 38.75
CA VAL A 141 29.82 52.70 37.58
C VAL A 141 29.26 51.30 37.43
N GLN A 142 29.06 50.58 38.55
CA GLN A 142 28.43 49.24 38.53
C GLN A 142 26.99 49.36 38.05
N LEU A 143 26.21 50.37 38.47
CA LEU A 143 24.84 50.58 37.96
C LEU A 143 24.84 50.82 36.45
N LYS A 144 25.76 51.66 35.93
CA LYS A 144 25.89 51.89 34.48
C LYS A 144 26.26 50.64 33.67
N LYS A 145 27.09 49.77 34.23
CA LYS A 145 27.39 48.47 33.62
C LYS A 145 26.13 47.57 33.53
N LEU A 146 25.33 47.52 34.59
CA LEU A 146 24.07 46.76 34.58
C LEU A 146 23.04 47.36 33.64
N ASP A 147 22.96 48.69 33.54
CA ASP A 147 22.10 49.35 32.55
C ASP A 147 22.48 48.96 31.10
N MET A 148 23.81 48.97 30.81
CA MET A 148 24.32 48.55 29.50
C MET A 148 24.05 47.04 29.23
N GLU A 149 24.27 46.19 30.24
CA GLU A 149 23.97 44.75 30.13
C GLU A 149 22.48 44.48 29.87
N SER A 150 21.61 45.18 30.60
CA SER A 150 20.15 45.10 30.39
C SER A 150 19.76 45.50 28.97
N ALA A 151 20.35 46.59 28.46
CA ALA A 151 20.12 47.03 27.09
C ALA A 151 20.64 46.02 26.05
N GLN A 152 21.77 45.36 26.32
CA GLN A 152 22.31 44.28 25.45
C GLN A 152 21.41 43.05 25.43
N ILE A 153 20.88 42.62 26.59
CA ILE A 153 19.94 41.52 26.67
C ILE A 153 18.69 41.80 25.83
N GLN A 154 18.21 43.03 25.91
CA GLN A 154 17.06 43.48 25.14
C GLN A 154 17.30 43.47 23.63
N LEU A 155 18.49 43.93 23.18
CA LEU A 155 18.92 43.85 21.78
C LEU A 155 18.98 42.40 21.31
N ASN A 156 19.61 41.51 22.07
CA ASN A 156 19.73 40.11 21.75
C ASN A 156 18.34 39.44 21.61
N SER A 157 17.39 39.84 22.46
CA SER A 157 16.00 39.33 22.36
C SER A 157 15.31 39.78 21.07
N LEU A 158 15.47 41.05 20.67
CA LEU A 158 14.93 41.58 19.42
C LEU A 158 15.58 40.91 18.18
N GLN A 159 16.88 40.74 18.20
CA GLN A 159 17.63 40.05 17.13
C GLN A 159 17.16 38.58 17.00
N LYS A 160 16.95 37.86 18.11
CA LYS A 160 16.41 36.49 18.09
C LYS A 160 14.98 36.45 17.55
N GLN A 161 14.15 37.46 17.81
CA GLN A 161 12.82 37.57 17.18
C GLN A 161 12.94 37.74 15.66
N LEU A 162 13.88 38.54 15.19
CA LEU A 162 14.16 38.74 13.75
C LEU A 162 14.69 37.44 13.10
N GLU A 163 15.58 36.72 13.76
CA GLU A 163 16.01 35.39 13.27
C GLU A 163 14.85 34.40 13.20
N ASN A 164 14.01 34.36 14.23
CA ASN A 164 12.84 33.47 14.29
C ASN A 164 11.75 33.85 13.28
N SER A 165 11.77 35.07 12.70
CA SER A 165 10.87 35.48 11.62
C SER A 165 11.24 34.85 10.28
N LYS A 166 12.44 34.31 10.14
CA LYS A 166 12.94 33.64 8.94
C LYS A 166 12.92 32.14 9.15
N LEU A 167 12.29 31.45 8.24
CA LEU A 167 12.36 29.98 8.17
C LEU A 167 13.50 29.63 7.21
N VAL A 168 14.50 28.93 7.73
CA VAL A 168 15.75 28.66 7.03
C VAL A 168 15.90 27.17 6.81
N ALA A 169 16.40 26.78 5.63
CA ALA A 169 16.73 25.39 5.33
C ALA A 169 17.88 24.94 6.25
N SER A 170 17.67 23.84 6.98
CA SER A 170 18.70 23.30 7.88
C SER A 170 19.68 22.36 7.17
N VAL A 171 19.31 21.85 5.98
CA VAL A 171 20.09 20.91 5.17
C VAL A 171 19.97 21.28 3.69
N ASP A 172 20.94 20.81 2.89
CA ASP A 172 20.79 20.79 1.43
C ASP A 172 19.72 19.79 1.05
N GLY A 173 18.84 20.17 0.12
CA GLY A 173 17.76 19.26 -0.24
C GLY A 173 16.89 19.74 -1.40
N ILE A 174 15.85 18.94 -1.66
CA ILE A 174 14.78 19.25 -2.61
C ILE A 174 13.50 19.48 -1.81
N VAL A 175 12.75 20.50 -2.19
CA VAL A 175 11.45 20.81 -1.60
C VAL A 175 10.42 19.77 -2.05
N THR A 176 9.93 18.95 -1.12
CA THR A 176 8.96 17.87 -1.37
C THR A 176 7.54 18.21 -0.91
N PHE A 177 7.39 19.25 -0.11
CA PHE A 177 6.10 19.76 0.33
C PHE A 177 6.19 21.24 0.59
N VAL A 178 5.14 21.97 0.23
CA VAL A 178 4.91 23.37 0.53
C VAL A 178 3.48 23.52 0.99
N ASP A 179 3.26 24.16 2.15
CA ASP A 179 1.91 24.43 2.65
C ASP A 179 1.19 25.44 1.74
N SER A 180 -0.12 25.33 1.67
CA SER A 180 -1.00 26.21 0.87
C SER A 180 -1.28 27.55 1.54
N ILE A 181 -0.30 28.13 2.26
CA ILE A 181 -0.40 29.44 2.88
C ILE A 181 0.02 30.53 1.90
N GLU A 182 -0.68 31.66 1.91
CA GLU A 182 -0.39 32.80 1.06
C GLU A 182 0.16 33.98 1.88
N PRO A 183 0.91 34.90 1.24
CA PRO A 183 1.32 36.15 1.91
C PRO A 183 0.13 36.90 2.52
N GLY A 184 0.22 37.19 3.82
CA GLY A 184 -0.85 37.79 4.63
C GLY A 184 -1.57 36.84 5.56
N ASP A 185 -1.46 35.51 5.34
CA ASP A 185 -2.05 34.49 6.22
C ASP A 185 -1.28 34.38 7.53
N GLU A 186 -2.00 33.97 8.60
CA GLU A 186 -1.38 33.72 9.90
C GLU A 186 -0.62 32.39 9.90
N VAL A 187 0.61 32.42 10.41
CA VAL A 187 1.48 31.25 10.54
C VAL A 187 1.38 30.68 11.96
N ALA A 188 0.79 29.51 12.09
CA ALA A 188 0.65 28.83 13.37
C ALA A 188 1.98 28.16 13.79
N ALA A 189 2.25 28.19 15.10
CA ALA A 189 3.39 27.47 15.68
C ALA A 189 3.27 25.94 15.43
N TYR A 190 4.41 25.30 15.16
CA TYR A 190 4.54 23.87 14.90
C TYR A 190 3.73 23.33 13.71
N LYS A 191 3.12 24.20 12.92
CA LYS A 191 2.52 23.79 11.64
C LYS A 191 3.62 23.70 10.59
N GLN A 192 3.70 22.56 9.92
CA GLN A 192 4.64 22.32 8.82
C GLN A 192 4.37 23.30 7.67
N VAL A 193 5.41 24.03 7.24
CA VAL A 193 5.35 24.99 6.14
C VAL A 193 6.02 24.44 4.90
N VAL A 194 7.23 23.89 5.05
CA VAL A 194 8.01 23.32 3.96
C VAL A 194 8.61 22.00 4.43
N THR A 195 8.75 21.04 3.51
CA THR A 195 9.53 19.82 3.76
C THR A 195 10.66 19.74 2.77
N LEU A 196 11.85 19.51 3.27
CA LEU A 196 13.05 19.24 2.50
C LEU A 196 13.40 17.76 2.58
N ALA A 197 13.90 17.23 1.49
CA ALA A 197 14.38 15.85 1.43
C ALA A 197 15.77 15.81 0.80
N ASP A 198 16.70 15.07 1.43
CA ASP A 198 18.06 14.90 0.92
C ASP A 198 18.05 13.95 -0.29
N PRO A 199 18.39 14.41 -1.50
CA PRO A 199 18.38 13.57 -2.69
C PRO A 199 19.52 12.54 -2.73
N LYS A 200 20.53 12.66 -1.86
CA LYS A 200 21.67 11.75 -1.82
C LYS A 200 21.40 10.50 -0.99
N GLN A 201 20.37 10.55 -0.15
CA GLN A 201 19.98 9.44 0.73
C GLN A 201 18.58 8.94 0.36
N MET A 202 18.46 8.39 -0.83
CA MET A 202 17.20 7.83 -1.32
C MET A 202 17.08 6.36 -0.94
N LYS A 203 15.88 5.98 -0.51
CA LYS A 203 15.44 4.61 -0.31
C LYS A 203 14.22 4.35 -1.18
N LEU A 204 14.05 3.11 -1.57
CA LEU A 204 12.88 2.68 -2.33
C LEU A 204 11.84 2.11 -1.35
N ILE A 205 10.66 2.71 -1.30
CA ILE A 205 9.58 2.33 -0.40
C ILE A 205 8.51 1.58 -1.19
N TYR A 206 8.29 0.33 -0.84
CA TYR A 206 7.18 -0.46 -1.33
C TYR A 206 6.08 -0.51 -0.26
N THR A 207 4.86 -0.20 -0.64
CA THR A 207 3.70 -0.27 0.26
C THR A 207 2.71 -1.29 -0.29
N ALA A 208 2.51 -2.38 0.46
CA ALA A 208 1.57 -3.43 0.13
C ALA A 208 0.13 -3.05 0.50
N SER A 209 -0.85 -3.78 -0.03
CA SER A 209 -2.26 -3.61 0.33
C SER A 209 -2.53 -4.04 1.77
N SER A 210 -1.88 -5.10 2.22
CA SER A 210 -1.97 -5.59 3.60
C SER A 210 -0.60 -6.06 4.11
N GLN A 211 -0.46 -6.15 5.43
CA GLN A 211 0.74 -6.70 6.07
C GLN A 211 0.98 -8.16 5.68
N ASN A 212 -0.09 -8.93 5.47
CA ASN A 212 0.00 -10.34 5.09
C ASN A 212 0.66 -10.55 3.72
N ASP A 213 0.55 -9.56 2.81
CA ASP A 213 1.18 -9.62 1.50
C ASP A 213 2.71 -9.56 1.58
N LEU A 214 3.24 -9.15 2.73
CA LEU A 214 4.68 -9.07 3.01
C LEU A 214 5.20 -10.27 3.83
N ALA A 215 4.37 -11.29 4.03
CA ALA A 215 4.74 -12.48 4.79
C ALA A 215 5.93 -13.20 4.14
N GLY A 216 6.94 -13.52 4.96
CA GLY A 216 8.17 -14.17 4.51
C GLY A 216 9.25 -13.22 4.00
N VAL A 217 9.04 -11.90 4.03
CA VAL A 217 10.11 -10.94 3.75
C VAL A 217 10.92 -10.66 5.00
N GLU A 218 12.22 -10.82 4.90
CA GLU A 218 13.17 -10.59 5.98
C GLU A 218 14.18 -9.50 5.59
N ILE A 219 14.84 -8.92 6.61
CA ILE A 219 15.95 -7.99 6.39
C ILE A 219 17.09 -8.69 5.64
N ASN A 220 17.79 -7.93 4.80
CA ASN A 220 18.88 -8.36 3.92
C ASN A 220 18.46 -9.31 2.78
N MET A 221 17.18 -9.57 2.57
CA MET A 221 16.73 -10.25 1.35
C MET A 221 17.07 -9.42 0.12
N ASP A 222 17.54 -10.12 -0.94
CA ASP A 222 17.85 -9.52 -2.22
C ASP A 222 16.57 -9.09 -2.94
N VAL A 223 16.61 -7.91 -3.51
CA VAL A 223 15.53 -7.31 -4.29
C VAL A 223 16.04 -7.01 -5.68
N THR A 224 15.31 -7.47 -6.67
CA THR A 224 15.54 -7.05 -8.05
C THR A 224 14.73 -5.78 -8.30
N VAL A 225 15.39 -4.67 -8.56
CA VAL A 225 14.77 -3.37 -8.81
C VAL A 225 14.91 -3.02 -10.27
N LYS A 226 13.80 -2.85 -10.98
CA LYS A 226 13.80 -2.45 -12.39
C LYS A 226 13.38 -0.98 -12.51
N ILE A 227 14.30 -0.16 -13.01
CA ILE A 227 14.08 1.27 -13.29
C ILE A 227 14.13 1.43 -14.82
N LYS A 228 12.99 1.80 -15.43
CA LYS A 228 12.84 1.80 -16.89
C LYS A 228 13.20 0.41 -17.45
N ASP A 229 14.25 0.31 -18.25
CA ASP A 229 14.68 -0.95 -18.88
C ASP A 229 15.94 -1.57 -18.23
N LYS A 230 16.44 -1.02 -17.14
CA LYS A 230 17.63 -1.48 -16.44
C LYS A 230 17.29 -2.08 -15.09
N THR A 231 18.03 -3.11 -14.72
CA THR A 231 17.88 -3.81 -13.44
C THR A 231 19.04 -3.45 -12.52
N TYR A 232 18.71 -3.16 -11.26
CA TYR A 232 19.63 -2.80 -10.20
C TYR A 232 19.45 -3.75 -9.00
N PRO A 233 20.53 -4.13 -8.33
CA PRO A 233 20.43 -4.89 -7.09
C PRO A 233 19.97 -3.99 -5.95
N GLY A 234 19.12 -4.53 -5.09
CA GLY A 234 18.70 -3.89 -3.86
C GLY A 234 18.61 -4.87 -2.71
N LYS A 235 18.50 -4.36 -1.49
CA LYS A 235 18.32 -5.15 -0.27
C LYS A 235 17.22 -4.58 0.61
N VAL A 236 16.44 -5.46 1.22
CA VAL A 236 15.46 -5.06 2.23
C VAL A 236 16.19 -4.59 3.48
N VAL A 237 16.01 -3.33 3.87
CA VAL A 237 16.63 -2.74 5.08
C VAL A 237 15.63 -2.54 6.21
N GLN A 238 14.33 -2.50 5.91
CA GLN A 238 13.28 -2.42 6.93
C GLN A 238 12.04 -3.19 6.48
N THR A 239 11.45 -3.90 7.42
CA THR A 239 10.16 -4.59 7.29
C THR A 239 9.15 -4.01 8.29
N PRO A 240 7.85 -4.34 8.19
CA PRO A 240 6.87 -3.94 9.19
C PRO A 240 7.23 -4.32 10.63
N MET A 241 7.96 -5.43 10.81
CA MET A 241 8.36 -5.91 12.13
C MET A 241 9.56 -5.15 12.74
N THR A 242 10.36 -4.51 11.90
CA THR A 242 11.58 -3.79 12.31
C THR A 242 11.43 -2.28 12.22
N ALA A 243 10.30 -1.81 11.74
CA ALA A 243 9.99 -0.38 11.70
C ALA A 243 9.91 0.20 13.11
N ALA A 244 10.50 1.36 13.32
CA ALA A 244 10.40 2.06 14.59
C ALA A 244 8.93 2.38 14.92
N PRO A 245 8.48 2.16 16.16
CA PRO A 245 7.14 2.55 16.56
C PRO A 245 6.94 4.07 16.45
N SER A 246 5.76 4.49 16.05
CA SER A 246 5.40 5.89 15.90
C SER A 246 4.10 6.20 16.66
N ASP A 247 4.08 7.29 17.42
CA ASP A 247 2.86 7.78 18.07
C ASP A 247 1.86 8.37 17.04
N ASN A 248 2.33 8.68 15.85
CA ASN A 248 1.47 9.09 14.75
C ASN A 248 0.86 7.86 14.07
N LYS A 249 -0.46 7.68 14.24
CA LYS A 249 -1.21 6.54 13.72
C LYS A 249 -1.06 6.37 12.20
N VAL A 250 -1.04 7.46 11.44
CA VAL A 250 -0.87 7.42 9.97
C VAL A 250 0.49 6.87 9.59
N VAL A 251 1.55 7.29 10.29
CA VAL A 251 2.91 6.79 10.09
C VAL A 251 3.00 5.32 10.49
N GLN A 252 2.42 4.96 11.62
CA GLN A 252 2.39 3.57 12.09
C GLN A 252 1.65 2.65 11.10
N ASP A 253 0.47 3.06 10.63
CA ASP A 253 -0.31 2.29 9.64
C ASP A 253 0.44 2.13 8.31
N LYS A 254 1.20 3.14 7.90
CA LYS A 254 2.08 3.06 6.73
C LYS A 254 3.23 2.08 6.98
N ASN A 255 3.93 2.20 8.11
CA ASN A 255 5.04 1.34 8.48
C ASN A 255 4.62 -0.14 8.53
N ASN A 256 3.43 -0.43 9.02
CA ASN A 256 2.89 -1.80 9.12
C ASN A 256 2.66 -2.48 7.75
N LYS A 257 2.70 -1.74 6.65
CA LYS A 257 2.45 -2.24 5.29
C LYS A 257 3.60 -1.95 4.32
N SER A 258 4.70 -1.39 4.80
CA SER A 258 5.78 -0.94 3.93
C SER A 258 7.07 -1.70 4.15
N LEU A 259 7.80 -1.90 3.05
CA LEU A 259 9.20 -2.31 3.03
C LEU A 259 10.05 -1.11 2.62
N VAL A 260 11.20 -0.97 3.25
CA VAL A 260 12.24 -0.04 2.82
C VAL A 260 13.38 -0.84 2.21
N ILE A 261 13.76 -0.47 1.01
CA ILE A 261 14.74 -1.16 0.18
C ILE A 261 15.88 -0.18 -0.12
N ASP A 262 17.09 -0.61 0.15
CA ASP A 262 18.29 0.08 -0.28
C ASP A 262 18.67 -0.41 -1.68
N VAL A 263 19.02 0.50 -2.58
CA VAL A 263 19.33 0.18 -3.98
C VAL A 263 20.74 0.66 -4.30
N GLU A 264 21.57 -0.23 -4.80
CA GLU A 264 22.96 0.07 -5.13
C GLU A 264 23.09 0.61 -6.56
N GLY A 265 23.96 1.60 -6.75
CA GLY A 265 24.31 2.09 -8.10
C GLY A 265 23.17 2.84 -8.79
N LEU A 266 22.38 3.59 -8.05
CA LEU A 266 21.29 4.40 -8.61
C LEU A 266 21.81 5.38 -9.66
N PRO A 267 21.15 5.51 -10.81
CA PRO A 267 21.50 6.51 -11.81
C PRO A 267 21.11 7.93 -11.36
N ASP A 268 21.87 8.93 -11.83
CA ASP A 268 21.71 10.34 -11.45
C ASP A 268 20.34 10.95 -11.86
N ASP A 269 19.63 10.33 -12.79
CA ASP A 269 18.33 10.77 -13.29
C ASP A 269 17.15 10.29 -12.43
N VAL A 270 17.41 9.49 -11.40
CA VAL A 270 16.39 9.10 -10.41
C VAL A 270 16.19 10.21 -9.41
N THR A 271 14.94 10.61 -9.22
CA THR A 271 14.56 11.66 -8.29
C THR A 271 13.56 11.15 -7.25
N ILE A 272 13.41 11.88 -6.15
CA ILE A 272 12.37 11.62 -5.16
C ILE A 272 11.00 11.62 -5.85
N GLY A 273 10.18 10.61 -5.58
CA GLY A 273 8.90 10.38 -6.25
C GLY A 273 8.97 9.51 -7.51
N SER A 274 10.18 9.23 -8.05
CA SER A 274 10.34 8.27 -9.14
C SER A 274 9.87 6.88 -8.71
N GLN A 275 9.36 6.11 -9.66
CA GLN A 275 8.86 4.74 -9.43
C GLN A 275 9.79 3.69 -10.03
N ALA A 276 9.82 2.53 -9.41
CA ALA A 276 10.53 1.35 -9.89
C ALA A 276 9.72 0.09 -9.61
N ASP A 277 9.81 -0.89 -10.52
CA ASP A 277 9.27 -2.22 -10.27
C ASP A 277 10.24 -3.00 -9.38
N ILE A 278 9.68 -3.69 -8.38
CA ILE A 278 10.45 -4.55 -7.50
C ILE A 278 10.02 -6.00 -7.64
N THR A 279 10.96 -6.89 -7.42
CA THR A 279 10.71 -8.33 -7.27
C THR A 279 11.56 -8.88 -6.14
N ILE A 280 10.91 -9.51 -5.16
CA ILE A 280 11.52 -10.13 -4.00
C ILE A 280 11.15 -11.61 -4.01
N VAL A 281 12.13 -12.50 -4.11
CA VAL A 281 11.92 -13.95 -4.01
C VAL A 281 11.90 -14.32 -2.55
N THR A 282 10.75 -14.79 -2.05
CA THR A 282 10.57 -15.19 -0.65
C THR A 282 10.82 -16.68 -0.42
N GLU A 283 10.44 -17.51 -1.38
CA GLU A 283 10.66 -18.96 -1.33
C GLU A 283 10.95 -19.50 -2.74
N SER A 284 11.89 -20.43 -2.84
CA SER A 284 12.18 -21.13 -4.10
C SER A 284 12.52 -22.59 -3.83
N ARG A 285 12.04 -23.48 -4.68
CA ARG A 285 12.42 -24.90 -4.70
C ARG A 285 12.53 -25.41 -6.11
N ASP A 286 13.56 -26.21 -6.35
CA ASP A 286 13.78 -26.87 -7.62
C ASP A 286 13.31 -28.32 -7.57
N HIS A 287 12.99 -28.88 -8.74
CA HIS A 287 12.68 -30.29 -8.91
C HIS A 287 11.48 -30.82 -8.09
N VAL A 288 10.47 -29.98 -7.84
CA VAL A 288 9.23 -30.37 -7.15
C VAL A 288 8.09 -30.60 -8.13
N ILE A 289 7.08 -31.38 -7.72
CA ILE A 289 5.85 -31.54 -8.50
C ILE A 289 5.07 -30.25 -8.45
N VAL A 290 4.82 -29.66 -9.61
CA VAL A 290 4.10 -28.38 -9.76
C VAL A 290 2.85 -28.60 -10.60
N ILE A 291 1.74 -28.02 -10.14
CA ILE A 291 0.48 -27.95 -10.87
C ILE A 291 -0.02 -26.50 -10.90
N PRO A 292 -0.84 -26.10 -11.88
CA PRO A 292 -1.53 -24.82 -11.83
C PRO A 292 -2.41 -24.71 -10.59
N ARG A 293 -2.49 -23.51 -10.00
CA ARG A 293 -3.33 -23.26 -8.82
C ARG A 293 -4.80 -23.61 -9.04
N ALA A 294 -5.30 -23.48 -10.28
CA ALA A 294 -6.64 -23.88 -10.67
C ALA A 294 -6.89 -25.41 -10.56
N GLY A 295 -5.84 -26.23 -10.44
CA GLY A 295 -5.95 -27.67 -10.19
C GLY A 295 -6.11 -28.05 -8.72
N LEU A 296 -5.73 -27.16 -7.79
CA LEU A 296 -5.88 -27.38 -6.36
C LEU A 296 -7.28 -26.98 -5.90
N ARG A 297 -7.94 -27.85 -5.18
CA ARG A 297 -9.25 -27.62 -4.57
C ARG A 297 -9.14 -27.74 -3.06
N SER A 298 -9.90 -26.91 -2.34
CA SER A 298 -9.95 -26.93 -0.88
C SER A 298 -11.42 -26.97 -0.43
N TYR A 299 -11.75 -27.91 0.44
CA TYR A 299 -13.07 -28.03 1.03
C TYR A 299 -12.97 -28.45 2.50
N MET A 300 -13.56 -27.72 3.41
CA MET A 300 -13.53 -27.96 4.86
C MET A 300 -12.14 -28.24 5.44
N GLY A 301 -11.10 -27.52 4.96
CA GLY A 301 -9.74 -27.70 5.43
C GLY A 301 -8.97 -28.86 4.78
N ARG A 302 -9.59 -29.62 3.90
CA ARG A 302 -8.99 -30.69 3.09
C ARG A 302 -8.56 -30.10 1.76
N ASP A 303 -7.27 -30.29 1.41
CA ASP A 303 -6.74 -29.95 0.09
C ASP A 303 -6.71 -31.21 -0.79
N TYR A 304 -7.24 -31.14 -2.00
CA TYR A 304 -7.30 -32.26 -2.93
C TYR A 304 -7.21 -31.79 -4.39
N VAL A 305 -6.89 -32.75 -5.26
CA VAL A 305 -6.90 -32.56 -6.71
C VAL A 305 -7.86 -33.59 -7.34
N GLN A 306 -8.38 -33.27 -8.52
CA GLN A 306 -9.11 -34.25 -9.33
C GLN A 306 -8.20 -34.76 -10.43
N VAL A 307 -7.91 -36.04 -10.42
CA VAL A 307 -7.08 -36.73 -11.41
C VAL A 307 -7.98 -37.43 -12.43
N LEU A 308 -7.62 -37.34 -13.71
CA LEU A 308 -8.26 -38.04 -14.80
C LEU A 308 -7.55 -39.40 -15.03
N GLU A 309 -8.20 -40.52 -14.68
CA GLU A 309 -7.73 -41.88 -14.97
C GLU A 309 -8.64 -42.47 -16.06
N GLY A 310 -8.18 -42.50 -17.31
CA GLY A 310 -9.02 -42.89 -18.46
C GLY A 310 -10.14 -41.86 -18.66
N GLU A 311 -11.40 -42.30 -18.49
CA GLU A 311 -12.59 -41.44 -18.53
C GLU A 311 -13.15 -41.14 -17.12
N SER A 312 -12.53 -41.67 -16.08
CA SER A 312 -12.99 -41.51 -14.69
C SER A 312 -12.28 -40.38 -13.99
N ARG A 313 -13.02 -39.64 -13.15
CA ARG A 313 -12.50 -38.59 -12.26
C ARG A 313 -12.29 -39.16 -10.87
N LYS A 314 -11.12 -38.99 -10.30
CA LYS A 314 -10.76 -39.44 -8.96
C LYS A 314 -10.25 -38.30 -8.12
N GLU A 315 -10.78 -38.12 -6.92
CA GLU A 315 -10.24 -37.15 -5.96
C GLU A 315 -9.11 -37.79 -5.16
N ILE A 316 -8.02 -37.07 -5.08
CA ILE A 316 -6.83 -37.47 -4.33
C ILE A 316 -6.47 -36.36 -3.36
N ASP A 317 -6.37 -36.68 -2.07
CA ASP A 317 -5.89 -35.76 -1.04
C ASP A 317 -4.42 -35.43 -1.26
N VAL A 318 -4.09 -34.18 -1.12
CA VAL A 318 -2.73 -33.69 -1.36
C VAL A 318 -2.18 -32.89 -0.18
N GLU A 319 -0.88 -33.00 0.00
CA GLU A 319 -0.13 -32.12 0.86
C GLU A 319 0.53 -31.04 -0.01
N LYS A 320 0.03 -29.79 0.10
CA LYS A 320 0.62 -28.65 -0.63
C LYS A 320 1.91 -28.17 0.00
N GLY A 321 2.82 -27.67 -0.81
CA GLY A 321 4.03 -26.97 -0.39
C GLY A 321 3.94 -25.46 -0.66
N ILE A 322 4.90 -24.92 -1.40
CA ILE A 322 4.93 -23.53 -1.82
C ILE A 322 3.69 -23.24 -2.69
N VAL A 323 3.01 -22.15 -2.37
CA VAL A 323 1.90 -21.62 -3.18
C VAL A 323 2.35 -20.31 -3.78
N ALA A 324 2.62 -20.33 -5.09
CA ALA A 324 2.95 -19.17 -5.89
C ALA A 324 1.69 -18.51 -6.50
N ALA A 325 1.85 -17.46 -7.29
CA ALA A 325 0.73 -16.73 -7.87
C ALA A 325 -0.14 -17.61 -8.79
N THR A 326 0.49 -18.41 -9.66
CA THR A 326 -0.19 -19.22 -10.70
C THR A 326 -0.05 -20.71 -10.49
N GLU A 327 0.90 -21.17 -9.68
CA GLU A 327 1.29 -22.54 -9.48
C GLU A 327 1.34 -22.92 -8.01
N VAL A 328 1.27 -24.23 -7.73
CA VAL A 328 1.39 -24.78 -6.39
C VAL A 328 2.25 -26.05 -6.41
N GLU A 329 3.15 -26.14 -5.44
CA GLU A 329 3.91 -27.35 -5.15
C GLU A 329 3.02 -28.41 -4.49
N ILE A 330 3.08 -29.64 -4.97
CA ILE A 330 2.44 -30.79 -4.33
C ILE A 330 3.53 -31.69 -3.78
N ARG A 331 3.57 -31.82 -2.44
CA ARG A 331 4.56 -32.66 -1.74
C ARG A 331 4.17 -34.12 -1.72
N LYS A 332 2.86 -34.41 -1.56
CA LYS A 332 2.31 -35.78 -1.53
C LYS A 332 0.95 -35.83 -2.21
N GLY A 333 0.61 -36.96 -2.74
CA GLY A 333 -0.69 -37.25 -3.34
C GLY A 333 -0.71 -37.24 -4.87
N VAL A 334 0.25 -36.59 -5.52
CA VAL A 334 0.36 -36.56 -7.00
C VAL A 334 1.73 -37.07 -7.43
N SER A 335 1.74 -37.85 -8.50
CA SER A 335 2.94 -38.30 -9.19
C SER A 335 3.13 -37.56 -10.51
N GLU A 336 4.39 -37.49 -10.97
CA GLU A 336 4.70 -36.90 -12.28
C GLU A 336 3.95 -37.65 -13.40
N GLY A 337 3.46 -36.91 -14.39
CA GLY A 337 2.69 -37.44 -15.52
C GLY A 337 1.19 -37.62 -15.25
N GLN A 338 0.70 -37.46 -14.02
CA GLN A 338 -0.73 -37.53 -13.74
C GLN A 338 -1.48 -36.32 -14.32
N LYS A 339 -2.64 -36.60 -14.91
CA LYS A 339 -3.51 -35.58 -15.52
C LYS A 339 -4.45 -34.98 -14.49
N ILE A 340 -4.21 -33.72 -14.12
CA ILE A 340 -4.98 -32.97 -13.16
C ILE A 340 -6.06 -32.17 -13.88
N ILE A 341 -7.30 -32.28 -13.44
CA ILE A 341 -8.44 -31.53 -13.98
C ILE A 341 -8.43 -30.11 -13.36
N LEU A 342 -8.32 -29.11 -14.21
CA LEU A 342 -8.36 -27.71 -13.78
C LEU A 342 -9.81 -27.26 -13.55
N ALA A 343 -10.01 -26.36 -12.60
CA ALA A 343 -11.28 -25.64 -12.45
C ALA A 343 -11.43 -24.63 -13.60
N ASN A 344 -12.62 -24.61 -14.19
CA ASN A 344 -12.97 -23.60 -15.20
C ASN A 344 -13.21 -22.23 -14.56
#